data_29182c286af455e46e9955221133790f
#
_entry.id   29182c286af455e46e9955221133790f
#
_cell.length_a   1.000
_cell.length_b   1.000
_cell.length_c   1.000
_cell.angle_alpha   90.00
_cell.angle_beta   90.00
_cell.angle_gamma   90.00
#
_symmetry.space_group_name_H-M   'P 1'
#
loop_
_entity.id
_entity.type
_entity.pdbx_description
1 polymer ?
#
loop_
_entity_poly.entity_id
_entity_poly.type
_entity_poly.pdbx_seq_one_letter_code
_entity_poly.pdbx_strand_id
1 'polypeptide(L)' 'MEEVMPIIQVEMLKGRTLEQKRALAEKVTQAVVETANCPKEAVRIIIREMDFENFAQGGVLKCDENK' A
#
# COMPACT_ATOMS: atom_id res chain seq x y z
N MET A 1 -4.78 21.09 20.25
CA MET A 1 -5.39 19.85 19.81
C MET A 1 -4.54 19.21 18.74
N GLU A 2 -4.25 17.95 18.91
CA GLU A 2 -3.37 17.26 17.98
C GLU A 2 -4.15 16.81 16.76
N GLU A 3 -3.49 16.92 15.60
CA GLU A 3 -4.04 16.38 14.38
C GLU A 3 -3.66 14.94 14.24
N VAL A 4 -4.63 14.14 13.82
CA VAL A 4 -4.34 12.75 13.44
C VAL A 4 -3.99 12.76 11.96
N MET A 5 -2.76 12.37 11.65
CA MET A 5 -2.26 12.37 10.28
C MET A 5 -1.68 10.99 9.96
N PRO A 6 -2.54 10.00 9.77
CA PRO A 6 -2.04 8.66 9.53
C PRO A 6 -1.33 8.54 8.19
N ILE A 7 -0.25 7.79 8.20
CA ILE A 7 0.52 7.48 7.00
C ILE A 7 0.52 5.97 6.85
N ILE A 8 -0.03 5.50 5.74
CA ILE A 8 -0.11 4.07 5.47
C ILE A 8 0.85 3.75 4.33
N GLN A 9 1.69 2.77 4.54
CA GLN A 9 2.64 2.34 3.53
C GLN A 9 2.24 0.96 3.03
N VAL A 10 2.08 0.85 1.72
CA VAL A 10 1.73 -0.40 1.07
C VAL A 10 2.93 -0.83 0.24
N GLU A 11 3.50 -1.97 0.59
CA GLU A 11 4.58 -2.58 -0.18
C GLU A 11 3.97 -3.68 -1.02
N MET A 12 4.19 -3.66 -2.33
CA MET A 12 3.59 -4.66 -3.18
C MET A 12 4.46 -4.94 -4.38
N LEU A 13 4.33 -6.13 -4.90
CA LEU A 13 4.97 -6.47 -6.16
C LEU A 13 4.25 -5.75 -7.29
N LYS A 14 4.99 -5.41 -8.33
CA LYS A 14 4.41 -4.74 -9.50
C LYS A 14 3.39 -5.64 -10.17
N GLY A 15 2.51 -5.05 -10.94
CA GLY A 15 1.54 -5.78 -11.72
C GLY A 15 0.10 -5.35 -11.55
N ARG A 16 -0.17 -4.49 -10.57
CA ARG A 16 -1.53 -3.98 -10.40
C ARG A 16 -1.77 -2.81 -11.33
N THR A 17 -2.99 -2.69 -11.81
CA THR A 17 -3.34 -1.61 -12.72
C THR A 17 -3.49 -0.30 -11.95
N LEU A 18 -3.48 0.80 -12.70
CA LEU A 18 -3.72 2.11 -12.10
C LEU A 18 -5.09 2.16 -11.43
N GLU A 19 -6.10 1.55 -12.08
CA GLU A 19 -7.44 1.53 -11.51
C GLU A 19 -7.47 0.78 -10.19
N GLN A 20 -6.72 -0.32 -10.10
CA GLN A 20 -6.66 -1.07 -8.85
C GLN A 20 -5.99 -0.25 -7.76
N LYS A 21 -4.97 0.53 -8.10
CA LYS A 21 -4.31 1.39 -7.12
C LYS A 21 -5.22 2.52 -6.68
N ARG A 22 -6.02 3.06 -7.58
CA ARG A 22 -7.00 4.08 -7.21
C ARG A 22 -8.03 3.54 -6.22
N ALA A 23 -8.52 2.34 -6.49
CA ALA A 23 -9.48 1.71 -5.59
C ALA A 23 -8.86 1.41 -4.23
N LEU A 24 -7.61 0.96 -4.22
CA LEU A 24 -6.89 0.69 -2.98
C LEU A 24 -6.77 1.97 -2.15
N ALA A 25 -6.35 3.07 -2.77
CA ALA A 25 -6.20 4.33 -2.07
C ALA A 25 -7.53 4.80 -1.48
N GLU A 26 -8.60 4.67 -2.25
CA GLU A 26 -9.91 5.12 -1.81
C GLU A 26 -10.42 4.30 -0.64
N LYS A 27 -10.35 2.97 -0.74
CA LYS A 27 -10.91 2.10 0.28
C LYS A 27 -10.08 2.09 1.55
N VAL A 28 -8.76 2.14 1.43
CA VAL A 28 -7.90 2.23 2.61
C VAL A 28 -8.14 3.55 3.33
N THR A 29 -8.24 4.63 2.58
CA THR A 29 -8.54 5.94 3.18
C THR A 29 -9.85 5.89 3.93
N GLN A 30 -10.89 5.29 3.34
CA GLN A 30 -12.19 5.20 3.98
C GLN A 30 -12.11 4.43 5.28
N ALA A 31 -11.39 3.31 5.28
CA ALA A 31 -11.24 2.51 6.48
C ALA A 31 -10.51 3.26 7.59
N VAL A 32 -9.49 4.02 7.22
CA VAL A 32 -8.72 4.80 8.19
C VAL A 32 -9.58 5.93 8.76
N VAL A 33 -10.35 6.62 7.90
CA VAL A 33 -11.24 7.68 8.36
C VAL A 33 -12.21 7.15 9.40
N GLU A 34 -12.78 5.98 9.14
CA GLU A 34 -13.79 5.41 10.02
C GLU A 34 -13.20 4.93 11.34
N THR A 35 -11.99 4.41 11.33
CA THR A 35 -11.41 3.80 12.53
C THR A 35 -10.53 4.76 13.31
N ALA A 36 -9.81 5.65 12.63
CA ALA A 36 -8.92 6.60 13.30
C ALA A 36 -9.63 7.94 13.59
N ASN A 37 -10.84 8.11 13.08
CA ASN A 37 -11.66 9.28 13.33
C ASN A 37 -10.94 10.56 12.91
N CYS A 38 -10.55 10.61 11.65
CA CYS A 38 -9.86 11.76 11.07
C CYS A 38 -10.49 12.11 9.73
N PRO A 39 -10.28 13.34 9.23
CA PRO A 39 -10.77 13.70 7.90
C PRO A 39 -9.96 13.00 6.83
N LYS A 40 -10.59 12.75 5.69
CA LYS A 40 -9.91 12.02 4.62
C LYS A 40 -8.68 12.76 4.11
N GLU A 41 -8.69 14.09 4.20
CA GLU A 41 -7.55 14.89 3.74
C GLU A 41 -6.30 14.69 4.60
N ALA A 42 -6.47 14.15 5.80
CA ALA A 42 -5.33 13.88 6.67
C ALA A 42 -4.66 12.54 6.37
N VAL A 43 -5.34 11.66 5.63
CA VAL A 43 -4.81 10.32 5.37
C VAL A 43 -3.84 10.37 4.20
N ARG A 44 -2.65 9.84 4.41
CA ARG A 44 -1.64 9.76 3.38
C ARG A 44 -1.30 8.31 3.13
N ILE A 45 -1.23 7.93 1.87
CA ILE A 45 -0.94 6.56 1.47
C ILE A 45 0.23 6.57 0.52
N ILE A 46 1.23 5.78 0.83
CA ILE A 46 2.39 5.59 -0.01
C ILE A 46 2.35 4.18 -0.56
N ILE A 47 2.34 4.05 -1.87
CA ILE A 47 2.36 2.74 -2.52
C ILE A 47 3.73 2.57 -3.14
N ARG A 48 4.44 1.54 -2.68
CA ARG A 48 5.76 1.21 -3.21
C ARG A 48 5.66 -0.10 -3.96
N GLU A 49 5.92 -0.03 -5.24
CA GLU A 49 5.94 -1.23 -6.06
C GLU A 49 7.39 -1.69 -6.22
N MET A 50 7.56 -2.99 -6.29
CA MET A 50 8.89 -3.54 -6.46
C MET A 50 8.86 -4.59 -7.55
N ASP A 51 10.00 -4.74 -8.22
CA ASP A 51 10.19 -5.79 -9.20
C ASP A 51 10.34 -7.13 -8.49
N PHE A 52 10.05 -8.20 -9.23
CA PHE A 52 10.13 -9.54 -8.67
C PHE A 52 11.54 -9.90 -8.22
N GLU A 53 12.53 -9.25 -8.78
CA GLU A 53 13.92 -9.49 -8.37
C GLU A 53 14.28 -8.78 -7.08
N ASN A 54 13.37 -7.95 -6.56
CA ASN A 54 13.61 -7.18 -5.34
C ASN A 54 12.87 -7.73 -4.13
N PHE A 55 12.24 -8.88 -4.28
CA PHE A 55 11.51 -9.50 -3.18
C PHE A 55 11.92 -10.95 -3.06
N ALA A 56 12.32 -11.34 -1.86
CA ALA A 56 12.71 -12.71 -1.57
C ALA A 56 11.92 -13.24 -0.39
N GLN A 57 11.65 -14.52 -0.43
CA GLN A 57 10.97 -15.20 0.65
C GLN A 57 11.66 -16.53 0.88
N GLY A 58 12.08 -16.77 2.13
CA GLY A 58 12.82 -18.01 2.42
C GLY A 58 14.13 -18.11 1.69
N GLY A 59 14.72 -16.97 1.34
CA GLY A 59 15.99 -16.97 0.61
C GLY A 59 15.86 -17.10 -0.89
N VAL A 60 14.62 -17.15 -1.41
CA VAL A 60 14.37 -17.33 -2.84
C VAL A 60 13.73 -16.08 -3.39
N LEU A 61 14.31 -15.51 -4.43
CA LEU A 61 13.73 -14.34 -5.10
C LEU A 61 12.44 -14.73 -5.80
N LYS A 62 11.49 -13.80 -5.81
CA LYS A 62 10.19 -14.04 -6.45
C LYS A 62 10.36 -14.38 -7.92
N CYS A 63 11.32 -13.78 -8.61
CA CYS A 63 11.56 -14.06 -10.02
C CYS A 63 12.08 -15.48 -10.25
N ASP A 64 12.53 -16.17 -9.21
CA ASP A 64 13.09 -17.51 -9.33
C ASP A 64 12.11 -18.60 -8.89
N GLU A 65 10.91 -18.25 -8.47
CA GLU A 65 10.00 -19.23 -7.88
C GLU A 65 9.53 -20.28 -8.85
N ASN A 66 9.49 -19.96 -10.14
CA ASN A 66 8.95 -20.88 -11.14
C ASN A 66 10.03 -21.54 -11.99
N LYS A 67 11.23 -21.62 -11.47
CA LYS A 67 12.31 -22.29 -12.18
C LYS A 67 12.47 -23.75 -11.77
#